data_b27a4024c368afa05af5e6c8959b92f6
#
_entry.id   b27a4024c368afa05af5e6c8959b92f6
#
_cell.length_a   1.000
_cell.length_b   1.000
_cell.length_c   1.000
_cell.angle_alpha   90.00
_cell.angle_beta   90.00
_cell.angle_gamma   90.00
#
_symmetry.space_group_name_H-M   'P 1'
#
loop_
_entity.id
_entity.type
_entity.pdbx_description
1 polymer ?
#
loop_
_entity_poly.entity_id
_entity_poly.type
_entity_poly.pdbx_seq_one_letter_code
_entity_poly.pdbx_strand_id
1 'polypeptide(L)'
;MTLTKEETIVYDLIRNSPKKITQLEIARAAPELGSHKRHEGYMTTESTLREIRQIIRDLRIKHSLFILSDKNGYWIMKEREEAVKYITRIERTAKAAAKAYYVTYNAMKRNFGINSDYFEKQ
;
A
#
# COMPACT_ATOMS: atom_id res chain seq x y z
N MET A 1 17.76 -9.42 7.46
CA MET A 1 16.40 -8.88 7.60
C MET A 1 15.51 -9.93 8.23
N THR A 2 14.90 -9.59 9.34
CA THR A 2 14.07 -10.54 10.10
C THR A 2 12.60 -10.12 10.04
N LEU A 3 11.78 -10.94 9.41
CA LEU A 3 10.33 -10.72 9.37
C LEU A 3 9.68 -11.32 10.63
N THR A 4 8.61 -10.71 11.08
CA THR A 4 7.77 -11.30 12.12
C THR A 4 7.05 -12.53 11.54
N LYS A 5 6.41 -13.31 12.40
CA LYS A 5 5.63 -14.48 11.98
C LYS A 5 4.50 -14.05 11.03
N GLU A 6 3.77 -13.01 11.38
CA GLU A 6 2.66 -12.49 10.58
C GLU A 6 3.16 -11.95 9.25
N GLU A 7 4.27 -11.20 9.26
CA GLU A 7 4.87 -10.68 8.03
C GLU A 7 5.29 -11.81 7.09
N THR A 8 5.88 -12.86 7.64
CA THR A 8 6.29 -14.02 6.85
C THR A 8 5.08 -14.69 6.19
N ILE A 9 4.00 -14.88 6.95
CA ILE A 9 2.77 -15.50 6.42
C ILE A 9 2.22 -14.68 5.23
N VAL A 10 2.07 -13.39 5.43
CA VAL A 10 1.51 -12.51 4.38
C VAL A 10 2.43 -12.48 3.16
N TYR A 11 3.72 -12.29 3.38
CA TYR A 11 4.69 -12.24 2.28
C TYR A 11 4.70 -13.54 1.47
N ASP A 12 4.72 -14.68 2.15
CA ASP A 12 4.73 -15.97 1.47
C ASP A 12 3.44 -16.21 0.67
N LEU A 13 2.28 -15.81 1.20
CA LEU A 13 1.02 -15.93 0.47
C LEU A 13 1.05 -15.10 -0.82
N ILE A 14 1.56 -13.89 -0.76
CA ILE A 14 1.65 -13.03 -1.95
C ILE A 14 2.68 -13.60 -2.93
N ARG A 15 3.85 -13.97 -2.44
CA ARG A 15 4.96 -14.46 -3.27
C ARG A 15 4.61 -15.75 -4.01
N ASN A 16 3.92 -16.67 -3.34
CA ASN A 16 3.61 -17.98 -3.87
C ASN A 16 2.30 -18.04 -4.64
N SER A 17 1.53 -16.95 -4.64
CA SER A 17 0.28 -16.92 -5.38
C SER A 17 0.55 -16.87 -6.89
N PRO A 18 -0.10 -17.74 -7.69
CA PRO A 18 0.05 -17.71 -9.14
C PRO A 18 -0.65 -16.52 -9.81
N LYS A 19 -1.48 -15.83 -9.06
CA LYS A 19 -2.23 -14.65 -9.51
C LYS A 19 -2.19 -13.58 -8.44
N LYS A 20 -2.69 -12.38 -8.75
CA LYS A 20 -2.85 -11.32 -7.75
C LYS A 20 -3.78 -11.82 -6.64
N ILE A 21 -3.42 -11.56 -5.40
CA ILE A 21 -4.18 -12.03 -4.24
C ILE A 21 -4.76 -10.83 -3.48
N THR A 22 -6.05 -10.90 -3.16
CA THR A 22 -6.75 -9.81 -2.45
C THR A 22 -6.55 -9.92 -0.94
N GLN A 23 -6.83 -8.82 -0.23
CA GLN A 23 -6.80 -8.83 1.25
C GLN A 23 -7.71 -9.91 1.81
N LEU A 24 -8.89 -10.07 1.23
CA LEU A 24 -9.86 -11.06 1.68
C LEU A 24 -9.33 -12.47 1.48
N GLU A 25 -8.69 -12.74 0.34
CA GLU A 25 -8.08 -14.04 0.08
C GLU A 25 -6.94 -14.33 1.05
N ILE A 26 -6.12 -13.32 1.38
CA ILE A 26 -5.06 -13.48 2.39
C ILE A 26 -5.68 -13.82 3.74
N ALA A 27 -6.73 -13.11 4.14
CA ALA A 27 -7.41 -13.35 5.41
C ALA A 27 -7.99 -14.75 5.49
N ARG A 28 -8.58 -15.23 4.41
CA ARG A 28 -9.17 -16.57 4.36
C ARG A 28 -8.11 -17.67 4.38
N ALA A 29 -6.96 -17.43 3.75
CA ALA A 29 -5.87 -18.40 3.70
C ALA A 29 -5.09 -18.48 5.01
N ALA A 30 -5.18 -17.45 5.86
CA ALA A 30 -4.40 -17.36 7.11
C ALA A 30 -5.32 -16.94 8.27
N PRO A 31 -6.13 -17.86 8.80
CA PRO A 31 -7.05 -17.54 9.92
C PRO A 31 -6.33 -17.13 11.20
N GLU A 32 -5.02 -17.41 11.31
CA GLU A 32 -4.20 -16.96 12.42
C GLU A 32 -3.86 -15.47 12.42
N LEU A 33 -4.16 -14.76 11.33
CA LEU A 33 -3.95 -13.31 11.25
C LEU A 33 -5.09 -12.57 11.95
N GLY A 34 -4.74 -11.48 12.63
CA GLY A 34 -5.69 -10.66 13.33
C GLY A 34 -5.48 -10.71 14.84
N SER A 35 -5.90 -9.63 15.52
CA SER A 35 -5.78 -9.51 16.98
C SER A 35 -6.72 -10.44 17.73
N HIS A 36 -7.78 -10.91 17.07
CA HIS A 36 -8.70 -11.89 17.62
C HIS A 36 -8.56 -13.19 16.84
N LYS A 37 -8.30 -14.28 17.57
CA LYS A 37 -8.23 -15.59 16.94
C LYS A 37 -9.55 -15.90 16.24
N ARG A 38 -9.47 -16.14 14.95
CA ARG A 38 -10.63 -16.53 14.16
C ARG A 38 -10.71 -18.05 14.11
N HIS A 39 -11.90 -18.58 14.30
CA HIS A 39 -12.14 -19.99 14.14
C HIS A 39 -12.68 -20.24 12.73
N GLU A 40 -12.53 -21.48 12.27
CA GLU A 40 -13.09 -21.90 10.99
C GLU A 40 -14.58 -21.56 10.94
N GLY A 41 -14.99 -20.91 9.84
CA GLY A 41 -16.37 -20.47 9.66
C GLY A 41 -16.68 -19.04 10.11
N TYR A 42 -15.75 -18.36 10.78
CA TYR A 42 -15.94 -16.97 11.15
C TYR A 42 -15.67 -16.04 9.98
N MET A 43 -16.48 -14.99 9.90
CA MET A 43 -16.32 -13.97 8.86
C MET A 43 -15.09 -13.10 9.14
N THR A 44 -14.41 -12.72 8.07
CA THR A 44 -13.32 -11.76 8.15
C THR A 44 -13.87 -10.38 8.49
N THR A 45 -13.33 -9.76 9.53
CA THR A 45 -13.74 -8.41 9.95
C THR A 45 -12.90 -7.34 9.25
N GLU A 46 -13.42 -6.12 9.19
CA GLU A 46 -12.68 -4.96 8.71
C GLU A 46 -11.40 -4.74 9.54
N SER A 47 -11.45 -5.04 10.83
CA SER A 47 -10.29 -4.97 11.72
C SER A 47 -9.15 -5.87 11.21
N THR A 48 -9.47 -7.11 10.83
CA THR A 48 -8.49 -8.04 10.28
C THR A 48 -7.91 -7.53 8.96
N LEU A 49 -8.76 -7.01 8.08
CA LEU A 49 -8.31 -6.46 6.80
C LEU A 49 -7.38 -5.27 7.01
N ARG A 50 -7.67 -4.42 7.99
CA ARG A 50 -6.82 -3.29 8.37
C ARG A 50 -5.44 -3.77 8.85
N GLU A 51 -5.41 -4.81 9.66
CA GLU A 51 -4.14 -5.38 10.14
C GLU A 51 -3.31 -5.94 8.97
N ILE A 52 -3.96 -6.61 8.01
CA ILE A 52 -3.27 -7.10 6.81
C ILE A 52 -2.69 -5.93 6.00
N ARG A 53 -3.44 -4.86 5.81
CA ARG A 53 -2.94 -3.66 5.13
C ARG A 53 -1.73 -3.08 5.85
N GLN A 54 -1.76 -3.05 7.18
CA GLN A 54 -0.64 -2.56 7.99
C GLN A 54 0.59 -3.46 7.86
N ILE A 55 0.40 -4.77 7.84
CA ILE A 55 1.49 -5.73 7.63
C ILE A 55 2.13 -5.49 6.26
N ILE A 56 1.34 -5.34 5.22
CA ILE A 56 1.85 -5.08 3.86
C ILE A 56 2.62 -3.76 3.81
N ARG A 57 2.09 -2.72 4.45
CA ARG A 57 2.78 -1.43 4.56
C ARG A 57 4.14 -1.58 5.24
N ASP A 58 4.21 -2.33 6.34
CA ASP A 58 5.45 -2.56 7.05
C ASP A 58 6.45 -3.34 6.19
N LEU A 59 5.98 -4.34 5.45
CA LEU A 59 6.82 -5.07 4.51
C LEU A 59 7.46 -4.14 3.47
N ARG A 60 6.69 -3.19 2.95
CA ARG A 60 7.18 -2.22 1.98
C ARG A 60 8.16 -1.22 2.59
N ILE A 61 7.83 -0.66 3.74
CA ILE A 61 8.57 0.46 4.34
C ILE A 61 9.75 -0.03 5.18
N LYS A 62 9.50 -0.95 6.10
CA LYS A 62 10.54 -1.42 7.03
C LYS A 62 11.49 -2.41 6.41
N HIS A 63 11.01 -3.23 5.48
CA HIS A 63 11.80 -4.31 4.89
C HIS A 63 12.13 -4.09 3.42
N SER A 64 11.68 -2.97 2.85
CA SER A 64 11.95 -2.58 1.45
C SER A 64 11.55 -3.66 0.43
N LEU A 65 10.50 -4.41 0.73
CA LEU A 65 10.01 -5.44 -0.18
C LEU A 65 9.09 -4.82 -1.24
N PHE A 66 9.25 -5.28 -2.47
CA PHE A 66 8.58 -4.68 -3.62
C PHE A 66 7.24 -5.36 -3.88
N ILE A 67 6.24 -4.99 -3.08
CA ILE A 67 4.88 -5.50 -3.20
C ILE A 67 4.03 -4.49 -3.95
N LEU A 68 3.44 -4.92 -5.05
CA LEU A 68 2.57 -4.11 -5.88
C LEU A 68 1.11 -4.34 -5.54
N SER A 69 0.26 -3.37 -5.85
CA SER A 69 -1.17 -3.53 -5.65
C SER A 69 -1.96 -2.74 -6.69
N ASP A 70 -3.13 -3.27 -7.02
CA ASP A 70 -4.14 -2.58 -7.80
C ASP A 70 -5.52 -3.06 -7.33
N LYS A 71 -6.56 -2.75 -8.09
CA LYS A 71 -7.94 -3.16 -7.74
C LYS A 71 -8.13 -4.67 -7.69
N ASN A 72 -7.22 -5.44 -8.31
CA ASN A 72 -7.32 -6.90 -8.40
C ASN A 72 -6.52 -7.62 -7.31
N GLY A 73 -5.74 -6.89 -6.51
CA GLY A 73 -5.00 -7.46 -5.40
C GLY A 73 -3.53 -7.09 -5.36
N TYR A 74 -2.76 -7.92 -4.66
CA TYR A 74 -1.33 -7.74 -4.43
C TYR A 74 -0.53 -8.77 -5.20
N TRP A 75 0.68 -8.40 -5.63
CA TRP A 75 1.64 -9.35 -6.23
C TRP A 75 3.05 -8.84 -6.04
N ILE A 76 4.01 -9.74 -6.23
CA ILE A 76 5.43 -9.39 -6.18
C ILE A 76 5.96 -9.39 -7.60
N MET A 77 6.68 -8.33 -7.91
CA MET A 77 7.26 -8.15 -9.24
C MET A 77 8.42 -9.11 -9.44
N LYS A 78 8.40 -9.84 -10.56
CA LYS A 78 9.41 -10.84 -10.87
C LYS A 78 10.33 -10.41 -12.02
N GLU A 79 9.90 -9.43 -12.82
CA GLU A 79 10.65 -9.01 -14.00
C GLU A 79 11.02 -7.53 -13.94
N ARG A 80 12.25 -7.24 -14.35
CA ARG A 80 12.77 -5.87 -14.34
C ARG A 80 11.93 -4.94 -15.21
N GLU A 81 11.49 -5.41 -16.38
CA GLU A 81 10.70 -4.59 -17.30
C GLU A 81 9.39 -4.14 -16.69
N GLU A 82 8.73 -5.03 -15.98
CA GLU A 82 7.51 -4.71 -15.24
C GLU A 82 7.78 -3.64 -14.18
N ALA A 83 8.92 -3.74 -13.49
CA ALA A 83 9.34 -2.76 -12.50
C ALA A 83 9.52 -1.37 -13.12
N VAL A 84 10.18 -1.30 -14.27
CA VAL A 84 10.41 -0.04 -14.97
C VAL A 84 9.08 0.61 -15.38
N LYS A 85 8.16 -0.17 -15.92
CA LYS A 85 6.83 0.35 -16.30
C LYS A 85 6.06 0.89 -15.09
N TYR A 86 6.10 0.17 -13.98
CA TYR A 86 5.41 0.58 -12.76
C TYR A 86 5.99 1.88 -12.20
N ILE A 87 7.30 1.96 -12.07
CA ILE A 87 7.99 3.15 -11.57
C ILE A 87 7.72 4.36 -12.48
N THR A 88 7.77 4.17 -13.80
CA THR A 88 7.49 5.23 -14.76
C THR A 88 6.06 5.77 -14.58
N ARG A 89 5.08 4.88 -14.36
CA ARG A 89 3.70 5.28 -14.14
C ARG A 89 3.54 6.08 -12.84
N ILE A 90 4.18 5.62 -11.76
CA ILE A 90 4.12 6.33 -10.46
C ILE A 90 4.76 7.70 -10.58
N GLU A 91 5.91 7.79 -11.22
CA GLU A 91 6.62 9.06 -11.42
C GLU A 91 5.77 10.05 -12.21
N ARG A 92 5.12 9.59 -13.28
CA ARG A 92 4.22 10.43 -14.08
C ARG A 92 3.05 10.94 -13.25
N THR A 93 2.45 10.09 -12.43
CA THR A 93 1.35 10.46 -11.53
C THR A 93 1.80 11.47 -10.48
N ALA A 94 2.98 11.27 -9.90
CA ALA A 94 3.54 12.18 -8.91
C ALA A 94 3.83 13.56 -9.52
N LYS A 95 4.39 13.60 -10.73
CA LYS A 95 4.65 14.87 -11.44
C LYS A 95 3.37 15.63 -11.76
N ALA A 96 2.32 14.91 -12.18
CA ALA A 96 1.01 15.52 -12.47
C ALA A 96 0.40 16.10 -11.18
N ALA A 97 0.47 15.38 -10.07
CA ALA A 97 -0.02 15.85 -8.78
C ALA A 97 0.74 17.08 -8.29
N ALA A 98 2.07 17.08 -8.44
CA ALA A 98 2.90 18.23 -8.08
C ALA A 98 2.54 19.46 -8.89
N LYS A 99 2.33 19.30 -10.21
CA LYS A 99 1.91 20.39 -11.09
C LYS A 99 0.57 20.97 -10.66
N ALA A 100 -0.41 20.10 -10.36
CA ALA A 100 -1.72 20.54 -9.90
C ALA A 100 -1.61 21.30 -8.58
N TYR A 101 -0.76 20.84 -7.67
CA TYR A 101 -0.50 21.53 -6.40
C TYR A 101 0.02 22.95 -6.63
N TYR A 102 1.04 23.11 -7.48
CA TYR A 102 1.63 24.44 -7.74
C TYR A 102 0.67 25.38 -8.41
N VAL A 103 -0.14 24.89 -9.35
CA VAL A 103 -1.16 25.69 -10.01
C VAL A 103 -2.18 26.21 -9.00
N THR A 104 -2.66 25.33 -8.12
CA THR A 104 -3.63 25.70 -7.09
C THR A 104 -3.02 26.66 -6.08
N TYR A 105 -1.78 26.40 -5.62
CA TYR A 105 -1.08 27.27 -4.70
C TYR A 105 -0.92 28.67 -5.25
N ASN A 106 -0.49 28.79 -6.51
CA ASN A 106 -0.31 30.10 -7.14
C ASN A 106 -1.63 30.86 -7.31
N ALA A 107 -2.72 30.16 -7.59
CA ALA A 107 -4.06 30.76 -7.66
C ALA A 107 -4.51 31.27 -6.29
N MET A 108 -4.29 30.50 -5.23
CA MET A 108 -4.62 30.92 -3.87
C MET A 108 -3.82 32.14 -3.44
N LYS A 109 -2.52 32.15 -3.72
CA LYS A 109 -1.63 33.27 -3.41
C LYS A 109 -2.11 34.54 -4.11
N ARG A 110 -2.45 34.43 -5.41
CA ARG A 110 -2.87 35.56 -6.24
C ARG A 110 -4.23 36.12 -5.83
N ASN A 111 -5.19 35.25 -5.52
CA ASN A 111 -6.57 35.64 -5.26
C ASN A 111 -6.85 35.96 -3.79
N PHE A 112 -6.11 35.37 -2.86
CA PHE A 112 -6.38 35.48 -1.42
C PHE A 112 -5.20 35.94 -0.58
N GLY A 113 -4.03 36.13 -1.18
CA GLY A 113 -2.81 36.50 -0.43
C GLY A 113 -2.27 35.41 0.47
N ILE A 114 -2.73 34.16 0.31
CA ILE A 114 -2.25 33.02 1.08
C ILE A 114 -0.91 32.56 0.52
N ASN A 115 0.08 32.34 1.40
CA ASN A 115 1.40 31.89 1.00
C ASN A 115 1.85 30.69 1.85
N SER A 116 3.05 30.18 1.59
CA SER A 116 3.58 29.02 2.28
C SER A 116 3.72 29.24 3.79
N ASP A 117 4.02 30.46 4.23
CA ASP A 117 4.15 30.78 5.65
C ASP A 117 2.85 30.58 6.41
N TYR A 118 1.71 30.81 5.76
CA TYR A 118 0.41 30.58 6.36
C TYR A 118 0.23 29.11 6.77
N PHE A 119 0.68 28.19 5.95
CA PHE A 119 0.56 26.76 6.22
C PHE A 119 1.57 26.27 7.24
N GLU A 120 2.76 26.85 7.25
CA GLU A 120 3.82 26.48 8.19
C GLU A 120 3.49 26.84 9.62
N LYS A 121 2.66 27.84 9.84
CA LYS A 121 2.26 28.31 11.18
C LYS A 121 1.10 27.54 11.77
N GLN A 122 0.55 26.60 11.05
CA GLN A 122 -0.53 25.75 11.50
C GLN A 122 0.00 24.33 11.78
#